data_c05416567c3205f59f6e56a6f7bcacc1
#
_entry.id   c05416567c3205f59f6e56a6f7bcacc1
#
_cell.length_a   1.000
_cell.length_b   1.000
_cell.length_c   1.000
_cell.angle_alpha   90.00
_cell.angle_beta   90.00
_cell.angle_gamma   90.00
#
_symmetry.space_group_name_H-M   'P 1'
#
loop_
_entity.id
_entity.type
_entity.pdbx_description
1 polymer ?
#
loop_
_entity_poly.entity_id
_entity_poly.type
_entity_poly.pdbx_seq_one_letter_code
_entity_poly.pdbx_strand_id
1 'polypeptide(L)'
;IRRTRFHAAALTAKYTPKGADFKNVPDVTIVYISEYDVLKNNQTVTHVTRCMKNDESYVPVKDGEDIIFANTCVNDGSDKSELLQLMLNKEAFYNDKFPQISNAISYFKETEGGQSEMCKIVEDYAKEYAKNSIQEAIEAKKLADEAKKLAEEEKQKAEEEKRKAEEAESRAGKAIERNYRLIVNILSGRTYEEAADMLGISIEDVKEAEAAIKAIDK
;
A
#
# COMPACT_ATOMS: atom_id res chain seq x y z
N ILE A 1 7.44 1.64 -21.47
CA ILE A 1 8.31 2.46 -20.60
C ILE A 1 7.98 2.23 -19.10
N ARG A 2 6.71 2.36 -18.62
CA ARG A 2 6.37 2.17 -17.19
C ARG A 2 6.67 0.75 -16.70
N ARG A 3 6.40 -0.25 -17.53
CA ARG A 3 6.63 -1.67 -17.22
C ARG A 3 8.13 -1.96 -17.05
N THR A 4 8.99 -1.46 -17.96
CA THR A 4 10.45 -1.65 -17.86
C THR A 4 11.00 -1.01 -16.59
N ARG A 5 10.56 0.21 -16.25
CA ARG A 5 10.94 0.89 -15.00
C ARG A 5 10.51 0.09 -13.75
N PHE A 6 9.31 -0.49 -13.76
CA PHE A 6 8.85 -1.35 -12.66
C PHE A 6 9.74 -2.58 -12.49
N HIS A 7 10.08 -3.26 -13.59
CA HIS A 7 10.94 -4.44 -13.52
C HIS A 7 12.37 -4.09 -13.08
N ALA A 8 12.94 -2.98 -13.55
CA ALA A 8 14.26 -2.52 -13.11
C ALA A 8 14.28 -2.27 -11.59
N ALA A 9 13.29 -1.56 -11.06
CA ALA A 9 13.17 -1.29 -9.64
C ALA A 9 12.99 -2.58 -8.82
N ALA A 10 12.17 -3.53 -9.29
CA ALA A 10 11.94 -4.81 -8.63
C ALA A 10 13.22 -5.67 -8.59
N LEU A 11 13.99 -5.72 -9.68
CA LEU A 11 15.27 -6.43 -9.72
C LEU A 11 16.29 -5.78 -8.80
N THR A 12 16.42 -4.45 -8.83
CA THR A 12 17.30 -3.72 -7.92
C THR A 12 16.96 -4.02 -6.47
N ALA A 13 15.69 -3.96 -6.08
CA ALA A 13 15.26 -4.27 -4.73
C ALA A 13 15.51 -5.74 -4.34
N LYS A 14 15.28 -6.69 -5.26
CA LYS A 14 15.47 -8.12 -5.03
C LYS A 14 16.94 -8.48 -4.80
N TYR A 15 17.85 -7.88 -5.55
CA TYR A 15 19.27 -8.22 -5.52
C TYR A 15 20.13 -7.29 -4.66
N THR A 16 19.56 -6.30 -4.03
CA THR A 16 20.23 -5.43 -3.05
C THR A 16 20.00 -5.98 -1.63
N PRO A 17 21.01 -6.49 -0.94
CA PRO A 17 20.87 -7.00 0.42
C PRO A 17 20.40 -5.91 1.38
N LYS A 18 19.56 -6.28 2.36
CA LYS A 18 19.10 -5.35 3.38
C LYS A 18 20.29 -4.78 4.19
N GLY A 19 20.40 -3.45 4.21
CA GLY A 19 21.51 -2.76 4.89
C GLY A 19 22.79 -2.65 4.04
N ALA A 20 22.76 -3.00 2.75
CA ALA A 20 23.88 -2.79 1.85
C ALA A 20 24.16 -1.28 1.65
N ASP A 21 25.44 -0.94 1.46
CA ASP A 21 25.83 0.40 1.01
C ASP A 21 25.29 0.62 -0.42
N PHE A 22 24.70 1.79 -0.68
CA PHE A 22 24.18 2.17 -2.00
C PHE A 22 25.25 2.14 -3.11
N LYS A 23 26.52 2.18 -2.77
CA LYS A 23 27.62 1.98 -3.73
C LYS A 23 27.66 0.57 -4.32
N ASN A 24 27.05 -0.39 -3.64
CA ASN A 24 27.04 -1.81 -4.01
C ASN A 24 25.68 -2.24 -4.61
N VAL A 25 24.80 -1.28 -4.95
CA VAL A 25 23.57 -1.57 -5.68
C VAL A 25 23.96 -2.12 -7.05
N PRO A 26 23.44 -3.30 -7.46
CA PRO A 26 23.82 -3.91 -8.73
C PRO A 26 23.30 -3.12 -9.93
N ASP A 27 24.09 -3.12 -11.01
CA ASP A 27 23.63 -2.62 -12.30
C ASP A 27 22.53 -3.52 -12.85
N VAL A 28 21.54 -2.92 -13.50
CA VAL A 28 20.37 -3.62 -14.06
C VAL A 28 20.17 -3.22 -15.52
N THR A 29 20.22 -4.22 -16.41
CA THR A 29 19.89 -4.04 -17.84
C THR A 29 18.56 -4.71 -18.13
N ILE A 30 17.58 -3.95 -18.64
CA ILE A 30 16.30 -4.48 -19.13
C ILE A 30 16.29 -4.50 -20.64
N VAL A 31 16.20 -5.67 -21.24
CA VAL A 31 15.97 -5.85 -22.68
C VAL A 31 14.49 -6.17 -22.90
N TYR A 32 13.78 -5.25 -23.52
CA TYR A 32 12.35 -5.41 -23.83
C TYR A 32 12.17 -5.68 -25.33
N ILE A 33 11.86 -6.93 -25.64
CA ILE A 33 11.59 -7.38 -27.03
C ILE A 33 10.08 -7.27 -27.28
N SER A 34 9.68 -6.65 -28.40
CA SER A 34 8.27 -6.45 -28.75
C SER A 34 8.01 -6.65 -30.23
N GLU A 35 6.83 -7.15 -30.57
CA GLU A 35 6.33 -7.32 -31.94
C GLU A 35 5.69 -6.02 -32.50
N TYR A 36 5.74 -4.93 -31.76
CA TYR A 36 5.23 -3.62 -32.14
C TYR A 36 6.16 -2.50 -31.67
N ASP A 37 6.14 -1.37 -32.36
CA ASP A 37 6.96 -0.23 -32.05
C ASP A 37 6.45 0.53 -30.80
N VAL A 38 6.98 0.16 -29.64
CA VAL A 38 6.61 0.73 -28.32
C VAL A 38 6.90 2.23 -28.25
N LEU A 39 8.01 2.65 -28.86
CA LEU A 39 8.51 4.03 -28.80
C LEU A 39 8.04 4.90 -29.97
N LYS A 40 7.45 4.28 -31.02
CA LYS A 40 7.00 4.94 -32.23
C LYS A 40 8.11 5.74 -32.93
N ASN A 41 9.33 5.19 -32.93
CA ASN A 41 10.50 5.83 -33.50
C ASN A 41 11.08 5.08 -34.71
N ASN A 42 10.44 3.96 -35.10
CA ASN A 42 10.83 3.13 -36.24
C ASN A 42 12.29 2.69 -36.20
N GLN A 43 12.79 2.35 -35.01
CA GLN A 43 14.14 1.84 -34.81
C GLN A 43 14.11 0.39 -34.40
N THR A 44 15.02 -0.44 -34.95
CA THR A 44 15.18 -1.85 -34.59
C THR A 44 15.59 -2.00 -33.12
N VAL A 45 16.54 -1.18 -32.66
CA VAL A 45 17.04 -1.16 -31.30
C VAL A 45 17.16 0.27 -30.81
N THR A 46 16.58 0.54 -29.65
CA THR A 46 16.66 1.86 -28.99
C THR A 46 17.15 1.69 -27.56
N HIS A 47 18.23 2.38 -27.22
CA HIS A 47 18.68 2.56 -25.84
C HIS A 47 17.96 3.75 -25.21
N VAL A 48 17.39 3.53 -24.03
CA VAL A 48 16.77 4.59 -23.22
C VAL A 48 17.59 4.77 -21.96
N THR A 49 18.17 5.96 -21.80
CA THR A 49 18.98 6.31 -20.64
C THR A 49 18.46 7.58 -19.97
N ARG A 50 18.73 7.74 -18.70
CA ARG A 50 18.44 8.96 -17.96
C ARG A 50 19.47 10.04 -18.31
N CYS A 51 19.01 11.28 -18.40
CA CYS A 51 19.87 12.41 -18.67
C CYS A 51 19.64 13.51 -17.65
N MET A 52 20.71 14.18 -17.24
CA MET A 52 20.65 15.49 -16.60
C MET A 52 20.34 16.53 -17.66
N LYS A 53 19.33 17.34 -17.44
CA LYS A 53 19.01 18.48 -18.29
C LYS A 53 19.68 19.72 -17.71
N ASN A 54 20.69 20.24 -18.42
CA ASN A 54 21.21 21.57 -18.22
C ASN A 54 20.51 22.50 -19.22
N ASP A 55 20.67 23.82 -19.11
CA ASP A 55 19.89 24.82 -19.88
C ASP A 55 19.67 24.46 -21.36
N GLU A 56 20.71 24.08 -22.08
CA GLU A 56 20.64 23.75 -23.51
C GLU A 56 21.15 22.33 -23.85
N SER A 57 21.50 21.50 -22.85
CA SER A 57 22.12 20.20 -23.07
C SER A 57 21.53 19.09 -22.24
N TYR A 58 21.63 17.86 -22.75
CA TYR A 58 21.29 16.62 -22.02
C TYR A 58 22.56 15.80 -21.85
N VAL A 59 22.93 15.55 -20.59
CA VAL A 59 24.10 14.75 -20.24
C VAL A 59 23.63 13.39 -19.68
N PRO A 60 24.01 12.25 -20.31
CA PRO A 60 23.64 10.94 -19.81
C PRO A 60 24.14 10.70 -18.38
N VAL A 61 23.28 10.14 -17.54
CA VAL A 61 23.61 9.73 -16.17
C VAL A 61 24.02 8.26 -16.20
N LYS A 62 25.19 7.94 -15.65
CA LYS A 62 25.66 6.57 -15.47
C LYS A 62 25.28 6.12 -14.04
N ASP A 63 24.07 5.62 -13.89
CA ASP A 63 23.51 5.21 -12.60
C ASP A 63 23.31 3.69 -12.46
N GLY A 64 23.84 2.93 -13.43
CA GLY A 64 23.76 1.47 -13.44
C GLY A 64 22.43 0.92 -13.97
N GLU A 65 21.49 1.75 -14.45
CA GLU A 65 20.28 1.30 -15.13
C GLU A 65 20.36 1.51 -16.62
N ASP A 66 20.23 0.42 -17.41
CA ASP A 66 20.19 0.44 -18.86
C ASP A 66 18.90 -0.21 -19.38
N ILE A 67 18.20 0.45 -20.30
CA ILE A 67 16.94 -0.05 -20.87
C ILE A 67 17.08 -0.11 -22.38
N ILE A 68 16.93 -1.30 -22.95
CA ILE A 68 17.03 -1.56 -24.39
C ILE A 68 15.65 -2.00 -24.89
N PHE A 69 15.10 -1.26 -25.85
CA PHE A 69 13.92 -1.69 -26.61
C PHE A 69 14.37 -2.32 -27.90
N ALA A 70 14.02 -3.59 -28.11
CA ALA A 70 14.28 -4.36 -29.35
C ALA A 70 12.94 -4.60 -30.05
N ASN A 71 12.80 -4.08 -31.25
CA ASN A 71 11.55 -4.03 -32.00
C ASN A 71 11.59 -5.00 -33.18
N THR A 72 10.83 -6.08 -33.10
CA THR A 72 10.82 -7.12 -34.16
C THR A 72 9.97 -6.72 -35.37
N CYS A 73 9.14 -5.67 -35.30
CA CYS A 73 8.34 -5.25 -36.44
C CYS A 73 9.14 -4.37 -37.45
N VAL A 74 10.31 -3.90 -37.06
CA VAL A 74 11.16 -3.08 -37.93
C VAL A 74 12.18 -3.98 -38.65
N ASN A 75 12.18 -3.93 -39.97
CA ASN A 75 13.18 -4.57 -40.80
C ASN A 75 13.96 -3.51 -41.57
N ASP A 76 15.09 -3.11 -41.02
CA ASP A 76 15.99 -2.11 -41.60
C ASP A 76 17.16 -2.72 -42.38
N GLY A 77 17.16 -4.04 -42.55
CA GLY A 77 18.21 -4.81 -43.25
C GLY A 77 19.51 -4.97 -42.43
N SER A 78 19.51 -4.54 -41.15
CA SER A 78 20.66 -4.75 -40.27
C SER A 78 20.70 -6.18 -39.71
N ASP A 79 21.87 -6.63 -39.26
CA ASP A 79 22.06 -7.89 -38.57
C ASP A 79 21.18 -8.00 -37.34
N LYS A 80 20.92 -6.89 -36.67
CA LYS A 80 20.03 -6.82 -35.50
C LYS A 80 18.58 -7.11 -35.89
N SER A 81 18.09 -6.50 -36.97
CA SER A 81 16.73 -6.74 -37.45
C SER A 81 16.55 -8.19 -37.94
N GLU A 82 17.56 -8.72 -38.66
CA GLU A 82 17.54 -10.11 -39.07
C GLU A 82 17.46 -11.08 -37.88
N LEU A 83 18.30 -10.88 -36.87
CA LEU A 83 18.27 -11.66 -35.65
C LEU A 83 16.90 -11.61 -34.94
N LEU A 84 16.31 -10.41 -34.82
CA LEU A 84 15.01 -10.22 -34.20
C LEU A 84 13.88 -10.91 -35.00
N GLN A 85 13.97 -10.90 -36.34
CA GLN A 85 13.02 -11.65 -37.19
C GLN A 85 13.12 -13.16 -36.96
N LEU A 86 14.34 -13.71 -36.80
CA LEU A 86 14.53 -15.14 -36.51
C LEU A 86 13.88 -15.54 -35.16
N MET A 87 13.84 -14.66 -34.16
CA MET A 87 13.18 -14.91 -32.87
C MET A 87 11.65 -15.12 -32.99
N LEU A 88 11.03 -14.66 -34.06
CA LEU A 88 9.60 -14.85 -34.31
C LEU A 88 9.27 -16.29 -34.79
N ASN A 89 10.27 -17.09 -35.22
CA ASN A 89 10.07 -18.44 -35.66
C ASN A 89 9.62 -19.35 -34.51
N LYS A 90 8.52 -20.05 -34.72
CA LYS A 90 8.01 -21.04 -33.75
C LYS A 90 8.85 -22.30 -33.71
N GLU A 91 9.38 -22.72 -34.87
CA GLU A 91 10.18 -23.92 -35.03
C GLU A 91 11.67 -23.61 -34.80
N ALA A 92 12.47 -24.64 -34.60
CA ALA A 92 13.90 -24.53 -34.63
C ALA A 92 14.37 -24.11 -36.03
N PHE A 93 15.40 -23.33 -36.09
CA PHE A 93 15.99 -22.84 -37.34
C PHE A 93 17.51 -22.94 -37.28
N TYR A 94 18.14 -23.02 -38.46
CA TYR A 94 19.56 -22.88 -38.59
C TYR A 94 19.87 -21.63 -39.42
N ASN A 95 20.80 -20.80 -38.94
CA ASN A 95 21.26 -19.63 -39.65
C ASN A 95 22.78 -19.51 -39.48
N ASP A 96 23.51 -19.55 -40.59
CA ASP A 96 24.98 -19.50 -40.60
C ASP A 96 25.57 -18.22 -39.99
N LYS A 97 24.83 -17.13 -40.04
CA LYS A 97 25.24 -15.83 -39.49
C LYS A 97 25.12 -15.79 -37.96
N PHE A 98 24.18 -16.61 -37.39
CA PHE A 98 23.93 -16.67 -35.96
C PHE A 98 23.99 -18.11 -35.44
N PRO A 99 25.13 -18.82 -35.59
CA PRO A 99 25.20 -20.23 -35.28
C PRO A 99 24.99 -20.56 -33.82
N GLN A 100 25.43 -19.68 -32.88
CA GLN A 100 25.26 -19.89 -31.44
C GLN A 100 23.80 -19.88 -31.05
N ILE A 101 23.00 -18.94 -31.60
CA ILE A 101 21.56 -18.84 -31.33
C ILE A 101 20.82 -20.01 -31.95
N SER A 102 21.17 -20.38 -33.20
CA SER A 102 20.59 -21.52 -33.88
C SER A 102 20.81 -22.82 -33.09
N ASN A 103 22.03 -23.09 -32.63
CA ASN A 103 22.34 -24.23 -31.80
C ASN A 103 21.57 -24.23 -30.47
N ALA A 104 21.48 -23.08 -29.80
CA ALA A 104 20.72 -22.97 -28.55
C ALA A 104 19.23 -23.23 -28.77
N ILE A 105 18.64 -22.66 -29.83
CA ILE A 105 17.23 -22.87 -30.13
C ILE A 105 16.94 -24.33 -30.49
N SER A 106 17.79 -24.99 -31.34
CA SER A 106 17.67 -26.41 -31.63
C SER A 106 17.81 -27.25 -30.36
N TYR A 107 18.78 -26.95 -29.51
CA TYR A 107 18.93 -27.66 -28.24
C TYR A 107 17.64 -27.60 -27.41
N PHE A 108 17.10 -26.42 -27.13
CA PHE A 108 15.92 -26.29 -26.30
C PHE A 108 14.61 -26.78 -26.92
N LYS A 109 14.48 -26.72 -28.26
CA LYS A 109 13.24 -27.12 -28.93
C LYS A 109 13.23 -28.60 -29.39
N GLU A 110 14.39 -29.17 -29.73
CA GLU A 110 14.46 -30.47 -30.40
C GLU A 110 15.05 -31.57 -29.54
N THR A 111 15.77 -31.27 -28.45
CA THR A 111 16.35 -32.29 -27.60
C THR A 111 15.53 -32.52 -26.32
N GLU A 112 15.43 -33.76 -25.86
CA GLU A 112 14.80 -34.12 -24.59
C GLU A 112 15.45 -33.40 -23.40
N GLY A 113 16.78 -33.27 -23.43
CA GLY A 113 17.54 -32.54 -22.37
C GLY A 113 17.16 -31.09 -22.32
N GLY A 114 17.13 -30.38 -23.45
CA GLY A 114 16.78 -28.97 -23.54
C GLY A 114 15.32 -28.71 -23.16
N GLN A 115 14.39 -29.57 -23.61
CA GLN A 115 12.99 -29.47 -23.22
C GLN A 115 12.79 -29.67 -21.71
N SER A 116 13.48 -30.66 -21.13
CA SER A 116 13.45 -30.93 -19.69
C SER A 116 14.00 -29.74 -18.88
N GLU A 117 15.11 -29.15 -19.34
CA GLU A 117 15.71 -27.97 -18.70
C GLU A 117 14.77 -26.74 -18.76
N MET A 118 14.11 -26.52 -19.89
CA MET A 118 13.13 -25.45 -20.05
C MET A 118 11.92 -25.66 -19.12
N CYS A 119 11.38 -26.89 -19.03
CA CYS A 119 10.30 -27.23 -18.11
C CYS A 119 10.70 -26.95 -16.65
N LYS A 120 11.91 -27.33 -16.26
CA LYS A 120 12.42 -27.08 -14.91
C LYS A 120 12.51 -25.59 -14.59
N ILE A 121 13.02 -24.77 -15.51
CA ILE A 121 13.08 -23.32 -15.35
C ILE A 121 11.69 -22.73 -15.13
N VAL A 122 10.69 -23.18 -15.92
CA VAL A 122 9.30 -22.72 -15.77
C VAL A 122 8.70 -23.18 -14.44
N GLU A 123 8.95 -24.40 -14.02
CA GLU A 123 8.50 -24.91 -12.72
C GLU A 123 9.12 -24.14 -11.54
N ASP A 124 10.41 -23.89 -11.58
CA ASP A 124 11.11 -23.16 -10.52
C ASP A 124 10.61 -21.72 -10.43
N TYR A 125 10.37 -21.08 -11.57
CA TYR A 125 9.75 -19.76 -11.61
C TYR A 125 8.32 -19.78 -11.01
N ALA A 126 7.51 -20.77 -11.39
CA ALA A 126 6.15 -20.93 -10.87
C ALA A 126 6.14 -21.16 -9.34
N LYS A 127 7.08 -21.98 -8.83
CA LYS A 127 7.24 -22.23 -7.39
C LYS A 127 7.65 -20.96 -6.64
N GLU A 128 8.61 -20.20 -7.18
CA GLU A 128 9.06 -18.94 -6.57
C GLU A 128 7.93 -17.91 -6.54
N TYR A 129 7.19 -17.79 -7.65
CA TYR A 129 6.04 -16.89 -7.73
C TYR A 129 4.93 -17.24 -6.73
N ALA A 130 4.59 -18.54 -6.65
CA ALA A 130 3.60 -19.03 -5.69
C ALA A 130 4.03 -18.76 -4.23
N LYS A 131 5.30 -19.00 -3.91
CA LYS A 131 5.86 -18.73 -2.57
C LYS A 131 5.76 -17.26 -2.19
N ASN A 132 6.11 -16.35 -3.10
CA ASN A 132 6.04 -14.91 -2.86
C ASN A 132 4.58 -14.46 -2.66
N SER A 133 3.65 -14.95 -3.50
CA SER A 133 2.22 -14.65 -3.38
C SER A 133 1.62 -15.14 -2.05
N ILE A 134 2.02 -16.34 -1.59
CA ILE A 134 1.59 -16.86 -0.28
C ILE A 134 2.14 -16.00 0.86
N GLN A 135 3.40 -15.60 0.77
CA GLN A 135 4.03 -14.76 1.79
C GLN A 135 3.33 -13.39 1.90
N GLU A 136 3.05 -12.75 0.77
CA GLU A 136 2.28 -11.49 0.73
C GLU A 136 0.89 -11.64 1.35
N ALA A 137 0.20 -12.75 1.05
CA ALA A 137 -1.12 -13.04 1.63
C ALA A 137 -1.06 -13.25 3.16
N ILE A 138 0.00 -13.89 3.66
CA ILE A 138 0.22 -14.08 5.11
C ILE A 138 0.47 -12.74 5.79
N GLU A 139 1.29 -11.88 5.20
CA GLU A 139 1.59 -10.54 5.75
C GLU A 139 0.35 -9.64 5.74
N ALA A 140 -0.41 -9.64 4.65
CA ALA A 140 -1.68 -8.90 4.57
C ALA A 140 -2.68 -9.37 5.63
N LYS A 141 -2.76 -10.69 5.86
CA LYS A 141 -3.63 -11.24 6.90
C LYS A 141 -3.20 -10.81 8.31
N LYS A 142 -1.90 -10.84 8.61
CA LYS A 142 -1.38 -10.36 9.91
C LYS A 142 -1.73 -8.90 10.16
N LEU A 143 -1.53 -8.03 9.17
CA LEU A 143 -1.87 -6.60 9.27
C LEU A 143 -3.38 -6.40 9.49
N ALA A 144 -4.22 -7.18 8.81
CA ALA A 144 -5.66 -7.13 8.99
C ALA A 144 -6.10 -7.58 10.39
N ASP A 145 -5.47 -8.62 10.94
CA ASP A 145 -5.77 -9.12 12.29
C ASP A 145 -5.29 -8.12 13.38
N GLU A 146 -4.15 -7.47 13.18
CA GLU A 146 -3.67 -6.40 14.07
C GLU A 146 -4.60 -5.17 14.04
N ALA A 147 -5.04 -4.75 12.85
CA ALA A 147 -5.99 -3.65 12.71
C ALA A 147 -7.33 -3.95 13.40
N LYS A 148 -7.83 -5.20 13.31
CA LYS A 148 -9.04 -5.62 14.03
C LYS A 148 -8.88 -5.55 15.54
N LYS A 149 -7.75 -5.99 16.08
CA LYS A 149 -7.49 -5.91 17.52
C LYS A 149 -7.48 -4.46 18.02
N LEU A 150 -6.80 -3.57 17.29
CA LEU A 150 -6.77 -2.15 17.64
C LEU A 150 -8.17 -1.51 17.61
N ALA A 151 -8.97 -1.83 16.59
CA ALA A 151 -10.35 -1.34 16.50
C ALA A 151 -11.23 -1.85 17.64
N GLU A 152 -11.07 -3.09 18.08
CA GLU A 152 -11.79 -3.66 19.21
C GLU A 152 -11.38 -3.00 20.54
N GLU A 153 -10.07 -2.75 20.74
CA GLU A 153 -9.55 -2.02 21.92
C GLU A 153 -10.06 -0.58 21.98
N GLU A 154 -10.10 0.12 20.84
CA GLU A 154 -10.66 1.48 20.78
C GLU A 154 -12.16 1.48 21.10
N LYS A 155 -12.90 0.52 20.57
CA LYS A 155 -14.33 0.35 20.87
C LYS A 155 -14.58 0.14 22.34
N GLN A 156 -13.82 -0.76 22.99
CA GLN A 156 -13.95 -1.02 24.43
C GLN A 156 -13.63 0.23 25.27
N LYS A 157 -12.61 0.99 24.90
CA LYS A 157 -12.29 2.26 25.57
C LYS A 157 -13.43 3.28 25.44
N ALA A 158 -13.98 3.43 24.24
CA ALA A 158 -15.11 4.32 24.01
C ALA A 158 -16.37 3.93 24.79
N GLU A 159 -16.67 2.64 24.90
CA GLU A 159 -17.77 2.12 25.70
C GLU A 159 -17.56 2.36 27.22
N GLU A 160 -16.33 2.19 27.69
CA GLU A 160 -16.00 2.46 29.10
C GLU A 160 -16.09 3.96 29.43
N GLU A 161 -15.61 4.83 28.55
CA GLU A 161 -15.75 6.29 28.71
C GLU A 161 -17.21 6.70 28.73
N LYS A 162 -18.03 6.16 27.83
CA LYS A 162 -19.47 6.43 27.80
C LYS A 162 -20.15 6.00 29.11
N ARG A 163 -19.84 4.82 29.61
CA ARG A 163 -20.37 4.35 30.90
C ARG A 163 -19.97 5.26 32.06
N LYS A 164 -18.69 5.70 32.11
CA LYS A 164 -18.22 6.65 33.14
C LYS A 164 -18.94 8.00 33.05
N ALA A 165 -19.20 8.49 31.85
CA ALA A 165 -19.97 9.71 31.65
C ALA A 165 -21.41 9.57 32.11
N GLU A 166 -22.10 8.48 31.77
CA GLU A 166 -23.47 8.19 32.21
C GLU A 166 -23.57 8.04 33.75
N GLU A 167 -22.58 7.37 34.38
CA GLU A 167 -22.50 7.27 35.83
C GLU A 167 -22.29 8.64 36.50
N ALA A 168 -21.42 9.50 35.92
CA ALA A 168 -21.18 10.84 36.43
C ALA A 168 -22.43 11.73 36.33
N GLU A 169 -23.15 11.67 35.19
CA GLU A 169 -24.40 12.38 34.97
C GLU A 169 -25.49 11.93 35.98
N SER A 170 -25.63 10.61 36.18
CA SER A 170 -26.55 10.06 37.18
C SER A 170 -26.23 10.51 38.60
N ARG A 171 -24.92 10.57 38.97
CA ARG A 171 -24.49 11.08 40.30
C ARG A 171 -24.78 12.57 40.43
N ALA A 172 -24.54 13.37 39.39
CA ALA A 172 -24.85 14.76 39.37
C ALA A 172 -26.37 15.03 39.53
N GLY A 173 -27.20 14.29 38.79
CA GLY A 173 -28.65 14.36 38.90
C GLY A 173 -29.15 14.07 40.32
N LYS A 174 -28.66 12.99 40.97
CA LYS A 174 -29.00 12.67 42.37
C LYS A 174 -28.54 13.72 43.35
N ALA A 175 -27.40 14.34 43.11
CA ALA A 175 -26.90 15.45 43.97
C ALA A 175 -27.78 16.70 43.83
N ILE A 176 -28.22 17.06 42.63
CA ILE A 176 -29.16 18.14 42.40
C ILE A 176 -30.51 17.86 43.08
N GLU A 177 -31.07 16.66 42.88
CA GLU A 177 -32.32 16.28 43.56
C GLU A 177 -32.20 16.39 45.09
N ARG A 178 -31.10 15.91 45.67
CA ARG A 178 -30.84 15.98 47.10
C ARG A 178 -30.79 17.47 47.55
N ASN A 179 -30.13 18.33 46.81
CA ASN A 179 -30.08 19.76 47.14
C ASN A 179 -31.47 20.38 47.05
N TYR A 180 -32.24 20.08 46.02
CA TYR A 180 -33.61 20.58 45.89
C TYR A 180 -34.50 20.14 47.08
N ARG A 181 -34.42 18.87 47.50
CA ARG A 181 -35.17 18.36 48.70
C ARG A 181 -34.74 19.11 49.97
N LEU A 182 -33.47 19.47 50.14
CA LEU A 182 -33.02 20.30 51.26
C LEU A 182 -33.63 21.70 51.24
N ILE A 183 -33.66 22.34 50.05
CA ILE A 183 -34.28 23.64 49.89
C ILE A 183 -35.77 23.61 50.23
N VAL A 184 -36.51 22.60 49.74
CA VAL A 184 -37.93 22.44 50.02
C VAL A 184 -38.21 22.15 51.52
N ASN A 185 -37.35 21.39 52.21
CA ASN A 185 -37.47 21.14 53.63
C ASN A 185 -37.26 22.44 54.45
N ILE A 186 -36.33 23.34 54.02
CA ILE A 186 -36.11 24.62 54.66
C ILE A 186 -37.30 25.56 54.42
N LEU A 187 -37.90 25.51 53.23
CA LEU A 187 -39.07 26.29 52.88
C LEU A 187 -40.31 25.90 53.75
N SER A 188 -40.37 24.65 54.22
CA SER A 188 -41.51 24.16 55.01
C SER A 188 -41.79 25.06 56.21
N GLY A 189 -42.94 25.75 56.18
CA GLY A 189 -43.38 26.67 57.23
C GLY A 189 -42.76 28.07 57.23
N ARG A 190 -42.06 28.44 56.10
CA ARG A 190 -41.44 29.74 55.92
C ARG A 190 -41.91 30.38 54.60
N THR A 191 -41.64 31.66 54.47
CA THR A 191 -41.85 32.36 53.19
C THR A 191 -40.66 32.06 52.25
N TYR A 192 -40.82 32.32 50.95
CA TYR A 192 -39.74 32.16 49.96
C TYR A 192 -38.57 33.12 50.26
N GLU A 193 -38.86 34.33 50.75
CA GLU A 193 -37.85 35.32 51.14
C GLU A 193 -37.01 34.79 52.34
N GLU A 194 -37.66 34.30 53.37
CA GLU A 194 -37.00 33.74 54.58
C GLU A 194 -36.11 32.52 54.21
N ALA A 195 -36.58 31.66 53.33
CA ALA A 195 -35.82 30.49 52.88
C ALA A 195 -34.63 30.91 51.99
N ALA A 196 -34.81 31.88 51.11
CA ALA A 196 -33.77 32.41 50.25
C ALA A 196 -32.63 33.06 51.05
N ASP A 197 -32.99 33.90 52.07
CA ASP A 197 -32.02 34.53 52.97
C ASP A 197 -31.23 33.50 53.78
N MET A 198 -31.88 32.48 54.30
CA MET A 198 -31.21 31.42 55.07
C MET A 198 -30.24 30.59 54.28
N LEU A 199 -30.51 30.43 52.99
CA LEU A 199 -29.69 29.62 52.08
C LEU A 199 -28.67 30.43 51.32
N GLY A 200 -28.82 31.77 51.30
CA GLY A 200 -27.97 32.64 50.48
C GLY A 200 -28.15 32.46 48.99
N ILE A 201 -29.35 32.09 48.53
CA ILE A 201 -29.71 31.87 47.10
C ILE A 201 -30.86 32.81 46.70
N SER A 202 -31.20 32.85 45.42
CA SER A 202 -32.30 33.69 44.95
C SER A 202 -33.66 33.08 45.28
N ILE A 203 -34.70 33.95 45.40
CA ILE A 203 -36.09 33.51 45.58
C ILE A 203 -36.55 32.65 44.40
N GLU A 204 -36.00 32.91 43.18
CA GLU A 204 -36.28 32.13 41.98
C GLU A 204 -35.74 30.69 42.09
N ASP A 205 -34.53 30.52 42.63
CA ASP A 205 -33.93 29.20 42.85
C ASP A 205 -34.76 28.35 43.85
N VAL A 206 -35.29 28.98 44.90
CA VAL A 206 -36.16 28.30 45.88
C VAL A 206 -37.46 27.87 45.23
N LYS A 207 -38.08 28.67 44.38
CA LYS A 207 -39.32 28.31 43.64
C LYS A 207 -39.08 27.22 42.63
N GLU A 208 -37.92 27.26 41.92
CA GLU A 208 -37.54 26.23 40.96
C GLU A 208 -37.33 24.89 41.65
N ALA A 209 -36.64 24.85 42.79
CA ALA A 209 -36.44 23.64 43.58
C ALA A 209 -37.75 23.04 44.06
N GLU A 210 -38.73 23.85 44.54
CA GLU A 210 -40.03 23.37 44.93
C GLU A 210 -40.82 22.79 43.74
N ALA A 211 -40.79 23.47 42.60
CA ALA A 211 -41.45 22.99 41.40
C ALA A 211 -40.86 21.66 40.88
N ALA A 212 -39.50 21.56 40.90
CA ALA A 212 -38.82 20.34 40.49
C ALA A 212 -39.17 19.12 41.39
N ILE A 213 -39.16 19.30 42.70
CA ILE A 213 -39.52 18.21 43.64
C ILE A 213 -41.00 17.83 43.49
N LYS A 214 -41.92 18.79 43.37
CA LYS A 214 -43.34 18.49 43.09
C LYS A 214 -43.55 17.72 41.77
N ALA A 215 -42.66 17.85 40.81
CA ALA A 215 -42.70 17.10 39.56
C ALA A 215 -42.17 15.66 39.71
N ILE A 216 -41.17 15.45 40.57
CA ILE A 216 -40.58 14.13 40.86
C ILE A 216 -41.49 13.28 41.75
N ASP A 217 -42.20 13.88 42.73
CA ASP A 217 -43.05 13.20 43.67
C ASP A 217 -44.48 12.88 43.11
N LYS A 218 -44.75 13.20 41.82
CA LYS A 218 -45.96 12.80 41.08
C LYS A 218 -45.73 11.51 40.27
#